data_875a15284f0cd231ff5eb0b3350ac0a3
#
_entry.id   875a15284f0cd231ff5eb0b3350ac0a3
#
_cell.length_a   1.000
_cell.length_b   1.000
_cell.length_c   1.000
_cell.angle_alpha   90.00
_cell.angle_beta   90.00
_cell.angle_gamma   90.00
#
_symmetry.space_group_name_H-M   'P 1'
#
loop_
_entity.id
_entity.type
_entity.pdbx_description
1 polymer ?
#
loop_
_entity_poly.entity_id
_entity_poly.type
_entity_poly.pdbx_seq_one_letter_code
_entity_poly.pdbx_strand_id
1 'polypeptide(L)'
;MLKTRPSHKFAVSVAALAVVFAVSAINTACAAERKSIRWATSSTGSYGYSIAAQMIRVLEDALGGEYTVTVNPYPSTTGAMKATMDGEGEIGYTADVGMTEVYDGTGGFKDYKAAKSNLVHTWYAYPMESFMAVHASKAGQFKSWGDFSGKPVFFTPAGYMNWLNFMRIFKALGYQFKHVQIGTESQADALQSGTIVGAVAYTTAGSSLASYWRETELRTDIKVVNPSPDEVKKLIAADLAPVEVDATKAFSKDVGVKTILGVPILFGYNVRADMPEDVVYKMLNAFYKDRDSLAKTTPGFGPMARDFVGMQLNGIKANPNIPVHAGLAKFLKEHKAWNDKWKIAGR
;
A
#
# COMPACT_ATOMS: atom_id res chain seq x y z
N MET A 1 16.88 21.58 92.49
CA MET A 1 16.00 22.57 91.84
C MET A 1 16.64 23.04 90.56
N LEU A 2 16.21 22.48 89.41
CA LEU A 2 16.64 22.99 88.11
C LEU A 2 15.36 23.06 87.24
N LYS A 3 14.97 24.27 86.85
CA LYS A 3 13.88 24.62 85.97
C LYS A 3 14.33 24.40 84.53
N THR A 4 13.71 23.52 83.79
CA THR A 4 13.84 23.39 82.35
C THR A 4 12.82 24.25 81.62
N ARG A 5 13.25 25.12 80.71
CA ARG A 5 12.42 25.92 79.77
C ARG A 5 12.05 25.05 78.59
N PRO A 6 10.85 25.11 78.02
CA PRO A 6 10.50 24.46 76.75
C PRO A 6 11.00 25.30 75.55
N SER A 7 11.59 24.62 74.58
CA SER A 7 12.11 25.21 73.33
C SER A 7 11.00 25.37 72.30
N HIS A 8 10.80 26.63 71.85
CA HIS A 8 9.93 27.01 70.73
C HIS A 8 10.57 26.70 69.36
N LYS A 9 10.77 25.44 69.00
CA LYS A 9 11.36 25.11 67.68
C LYS A 9 10.57 24.13 66.84
N PHE A 10 9.28 23.86 67.13
CA PHE A 10 8.52 22.85 66.41
C PHE A 10 7.35 23.40 65.54
N ALA A 11 7.13 24.72 65.50
CA ALA A 11 5.96 25.29 64.78
C ALA A 11 6.25 25.81 63.39
N VAL A 12 7.52 25.88 62.90
CA VAL A 12 7.83 26.47 61.57
C VAL A 12 7.99 25.42 60.43
N SER A 13 8.17 24.13 60.78
CA SER A 13 8.46 23.11 59.77
C SER A 13 7.21 22.46 59.12
N VAL A 14 6.03 22.65 59.67
CA VAL A 14 4.78 22.01 59.13
C VAL A 14 4.11 22.87 58.05
N ALA A 15 4.31 24.19 58.09
CA ALA A 15 3.71 25.10 57.07
C ALA A 15 4.44 25.07 55.71
N ALA A 16 5.73 24.73 55.70
CA ALA A 16 6.52 24.67 54.42
C ALA A 16 6.25 23.39 53.61
N LEU A 17 5.82 22.29 54.26
CA LEU A 17 5.55 21.01 53.54
C LEU A 17 4.19 21.02 52.85
N ALA A 18 3.22 21.79 53.31
CA ALA A 18 1.90 21.85 52.67
C ALA A 18 1.86 22.67 51.39
N VAL A 19 2.77 23.64 51.20
CA VAL A 19 2.83 24.48 49.99
C VAL A 19 3.53 23.73 48.84
N VAL A 20 4.50 22.84 49.12
CA VAL A 20 5.18 22.05 48.09
C VAL A 20 4.28 20.96 47.50
N PHE A 21 3.35 20.41 48.28
CA PHE A 21 2.37 19.43 47.79
C PHE A 21 1.23 20.07 46.95
N ALA A 22 0.89 21.34 47.20
CA ALA A 22 -0.14 22.04 46.43
C ALA A 22 0.34 22.50 45.04
N VAL A 23 1.66 22.74 44.82
CA VAL A 23 2.22 23.13 43.52
C VAL A 23 2.48 21.93 42.63
N SER A 24 2.65 20.71 43.20
CA SER A 24 2.82 19.49 42.41
C SER A 24 1.52 18.92 41.82
N ALA A 25 0.36 19.37 42.29
CA ALA A 25 -0.94 18.90 41.84
C ALA A 25 -1.51 19.67 40.62
N ILE A 26 -0.84 20.73 40.18
CA ILE A 26 -1.36 21.57 39.07
C ILE A 26 -0.77 21.20 37.71
N ASN A 27 0.25 20.33 37.63
CA ASN A 27 0.89 19.93 36.38
C ASN A 27 0.51 18.54 35.83
N THR A 28 -0.55 17.91 36.31
CA THR A 28 -1.26 16.91 35.51
C THR A 28 -2.21 17.66 34.56
N ALA A 29 -1.64 18.44 33.66
CA ALA A 29 -2.33 18.73 32.40
C ALA A 29 -2.67 17.36 31.83
N CYS A 30 -3.95 16.99 31.84
CA CYS A 30 -4.49 15.81 31.23
C CYS A 30 -4.01 15.84 29.77
N ALA A 31 -2.92 15.13 29.48
CA ALA A 31 -2.55 14.90 28.09
C ALA A 31 -3.74 14.14 27.52
N ALA A 32 -4.54 14.82 26.72
CA ALA A 32 -5.70 14.22 26.08
C ALA A 32 -5.18 12.95 25.38
N GLU A 33 -5.81 11.82 25.71
CA GLU A 33 -5.45 10.54 25.11
C GLU A 33 -5.57 10.65 23.61
N ARG A 34 -4.43 10.51 22.90
CA ARG A 34 -4.42 10.62 21.45
C ARG A 34 -5.22 9.47 20.85
N LYS A 35 -6.06 9.78 19.87
CA LYS A 35 -6.75 8.76 19.08
C LYS A 35 -5.71 7.97 18.27
N SER A 36 -5.97 6.69 18.05
CA SER A 36 -5.07 5.82 17.27
C SER A 36 -5.56 5.70 15.83
N ILE A 37 -4.64 5.82 14.88
CA ILE A 37 -4.80 5.41 13.48
C ILE A 37 -3.86 4.25 13.24
N ARG A 38 -4.41 3.05 13.04
CA ARG A 38 -3.67 1.84 12.69
C ARG A 38 -3.69 1.71 11.17
N TRP A 39 -2.51 1.79 10.58
CA TRP A 39 -2.34 1.72 9.13
C TRP A 39 -2.00 0.28 8.74
N ALA A 40 -2.98 -0.49 8.29
CA ALA A 40 -2.81 -1.86 7.86
C ALA A 40 -2.10 -1.93 6.50
N THR A 41 -1.00 -2.68 6.44
CA THR A 41 -0.21 -2.88 5.23
C THR A 41 0.01 -4.36 4.96
N SER A 42 0.58 -4.72 3.81
CA SER A 42 1.14 -6.05 3.61
C SER A 42 2.47 -6.21 4.38
N SER A 43 3.17 -7.34 4.22
CA SER A 43 4.37 -7.69 4.99
C SER A 43 5.44 -6.60 5.02
N THR A 44 6.31 -6.62 6.03
CA THR A 44 7.38 -5.61 6.26
C THR A 44 8.34 -5.45 5.08
N GLY A 45 8.55 -6.50 4.27
CA GLY A 45 9.35 -6.43 3.04
C GLY A 45 8.62 -5.87 1.82
N SER A 46 7.33 -5.55 1.95
CA SER A 46 6.54 -5.02 0.83
C SER A 46 6.79 -3.52 0.60
N TYR A 47 6.57 -3.10 -0.65
CA TYR A 47 6.62 -1.67 -0.98
C TYR A 47 5.57 -0.87 -0.22
N GLY A 48 4.36 -1.41 -0.05
CA GLY A 48 3.28 -0.76 0.69
C GLY A 48 3.62 -0.49 2.16
N TYR A 49 4.34 -1.40 2.83
CA TYR A 49 4.82 -1.15 4.19
C TYR A 49 5.81 0.02 4.25
N SER A 50 6.81 0.01 3.35
CA SER A 50 7.82 1.07 3.29
C SER A 50 7.22 2.45 3.04
N ILE A 51 6.21 2.53 2.15
CA ILE A 51 5.50 3.77 1.85
C ILE A 51 4.72 4.26 3.07
N ALA A 52 3.93 3.41 3.71
CA ALA A 52 3.16 3.79 4.89
C ALA A 52 4.07 4.31 6.01
N ALA A 53 5.20 3.63 6.26
CA ALA A 53 6.17 4.06 7.28
C ALA A 53 6.74 5.47 7.02
N GLN A 54 6.94 5.84 5.75
CA GLN A 54 7.41 7.19 5.39
C GLN A 54 6.32 8.26 5.53
N MET A 55 5.05 7.86 5.45
CA MET A 55 3.90 8.79 5.48
C MET A 55 3.40 9.10 6.89
N ILE A 56 3.81 8.33 7.91
CA ILE A 56 3.33 8.50 9.30
C ILE A 56 3.46 9.95 9.74
N ARG A 57 4.66 10.51 9.62
CA ARG A 57 4.94 11.86 10.11
C ARG A 57 4.11 12.92 9.41
N VAL A 58 3.96 12.81 8.08
CA VAL A 58 3.14 13.75 7.30
C VAL A 58 1.69 13.71 7.78
N LEU A 59 1.18 12.52 8.09
CA LEU A 59 -0.19 12.36 8.59
C LEU A 59 -0.34 12.87 10.03
N GLU A 60 0.58 12.56 10.93
CA GLU A 60 0.54 13.05 12.32
C GLU A 60 0.63 14.57 12.40
N ASP A 61 1.53 15.18 11.63
CA ASP A 61 1.68 16.63 11.54
C ASP A 61 0.39 17.27 11.00
N ALA A 62 -0.26 16.69 10.01
CA ALA A 62 -1.52 17.17 9.43
C ALA A 62 -2.70 17.09 10.41
N LEU A 63 -2.67 16.11 11.31
CA LEU A 63 -3.72 15.89 12.31
C LEU A 63 -3.46 16.63 13.63
N GLY A 64 -2.45 17.51 13.68
CA GLY A 64 -2.20 18.44 14.79
C GLY A 64 -1.91 17.75 16.13
N GLY A 65 -1.39 16.53 16.13
CA GLY A 65 -1.07 15.77 17.34
C GLY A 65 -2.28 15.16 18.07
N GLU A 66 -3.49 15.25 17.49
CA GLU A 66 -4.68 14.58 18.05
C GLU A 66 -4.64 13.05 17.87
N TYR A 67 -3.82 12.57 16.95
CA TYR A 67 -3.70 11.16 16.58
C TYR A 67 -2.26 10.67 16.71
N THR A 68 -2.13 9.39 17.03
CA THR A 68 -0.89 8.62 16.88
C THR A 68 -1.09 7.63 15.75
N VAL A 69 -0.14 7.55 14.82
CA VAL A 69 -0.22 6.66 13.66
C VAL A 69 0.76 5.51 13.81
N THR A 70 0.28 4.28 13.64
CA THR A 70 1.12 3.06 13.67
C THR A 70 0.94 2.26 12.40
N VAL A 71 2.01 1.66 11.89
CA VAL A 71 1.94 0.76 10.73
C VAL A 71 1.87 -0.68 11.21
N ASN A 72 0.79 -1.36 10.86
CA ASN A 72 0.52 -2.74 11.24
C ASN A 72 0.66 -3.65 10.00
N PRO A 73 1.72 -4.49 9.92
CA PRO A 73 1.89 -5.39 8.80
C PRO A 73 1.00 -6.62 8.91
N TYR A 74 0.41 -7.04 7.79
CA TYR A 74 -0.33 -8.28 7.62
C TYR A 74 0.39 -9.16 6.58
N PRO A 75 0.13 -10.47 6.55
CA PRO A 75 0.81 -11.37 5.61
C PRO A 75 0.60 -11.02 4.13
N SER A 76 -0.51 -10.35 3.80
CA SER A 76 -0.85 -9.99 2.43
C SER A 76 -1.69 -8.71 2.36
N THR A 77 -1.82 -8.13 1.16
CA THR A 77 -2.72 -7.00 0.91
C THR A 77 -4.19 -7.36 1.18
N THR A 78 -4.61 -8.59 0.79
CA THR A 78 -5.96 -9.10 1.11
C THR A 78 -6.20 -9.14 2.63
N GLY A 79 -5.18 -9.56 3.41
CA GLY A 79 -5.24 -9.55 4.88
C GLY A 79 -5.38 -8.13 5.44
N ALA A 80 -4.61 -7.18 4.95
CA ALA A 80 -4.71 -5.77 5.34
C ALA A 80 -6.09 -5.17 5.03
N MET A 81 -6.65 -5.47 3.86
CA MET A 81 -8.00 -5.04 3.47
C MET A 81 -9.06 -5.60 4.43
N LYS A 82 -9.01 -6.90 4.74
CA LYS A 82 -9.93 -7.54 5.71
C LYS A 82 -9.84 -6.92 7.09
N ALA A 83 -8.61 -6.77 7.60
CA ALA A 83 -8.37 -6.14 8.90
C ALA A 83 -8.95 -4.72 8.97
N THR A 84 -8.85 -3.95 7.89
CA THR A 84 -9.44 -2.60 7.82
C THR A 84 -10.97 -2.68 7.82
N MET A 85 -11.57 -3.57 7.04
CA MET A 85 -13.04 -3.75 7.00
C MET A 85 -13.60 -4.26 8.33
N ASP A 86 -12.84 -5.07 9.08
CA ASP A 86 -13.22 -5.56 10.41
C ASP A 86 -12.96 -4.51 11.53
N GLY A 87 -12.28 -3.41 11.20
CA GLY A 87 -11.98 -2.33 12.14
C GLY A 87 -10.75 -2.58 13.00
N GLU A 88 -9.89 -3.51 12.63
CA GLU A 88 -8.56 -3.72 13.22
C GLU A 88 -7.55 -2.68 12.72
N GLY A 89 -7.85 -2.00 11.60
CA GLY A 89 -7.13 -0.87 11.05
C GLY A 89 -8.07 0.25 10.61
N GLU A 90 -7.60 1.49 10.61
CA GLU A 90 -8.34 2.65 10.12
C GLU A 90 -8.03 2.91 8.65
N ILE A 91 -6.79 2.69 8.22
CA ILE A 91 -6.32 2.85 6.83
C ILE A 91 -5.83 1.48 6.34
N GLY A 92 -6.26 1.05 5.17
CA GLY A 92 -5.89 -0.24 4.59
C GLY A 92 -5.14 -0.12 3.27
N TYR A 93 -4.00 -0.83 3.16
CA TYR A 93 -3.31 -0.99 1.88
C TYR A 93 -4.18 -1.76 0.90
N THR A 94 -4.41 -1.20 -0.28
CA THR A 94 -5.34 -1.72 -1.28
C THR A 94 -4.76 -1.61 -2.69
N ALA A 95 -5.43 -2.24 -3.63
CA ALA A 95 -5.28 -1.96 -5.06
C ALA A 95 -6.66 -1.97 -5.73
N ASP A 96 -6.77 -1.34 -6.90
CA ASP A 96 -7.99 -1.30 -7.70
C ASP A 96 -8.59 -2.70 -7.92
N VAL A 97 -7.76 -3.69 -8.28
CA VAL A 97 -8.20 -5.10 -8.47
C VAL A 97 -8.73 -5.74 -7.19
N GLY A 98 -8.15 -5.41 -6.03
CA GLY A 98 -8.62 -5.88 -4.73
C GLY A 98 -9.96 -5.24 -4.35
N MET A 99 -10.14 -3.96 -4.66
CA MET A 99 -11.42 -3.26 -4.46
C MET A 99 -12.52 -3.89 -5.31
N THR A 100 -12.23 -4.29 -6.55
CA THR A 100 -13.16 -5.07 -7.39
C THR A 100 -13.60 -6.36 -6.69
N GLU A 101 -12.65 -7.18 -6.19
CA GLU A 101 -12.97 -8.43 -5.49
C GLU A 101 -13.83 -8.23 -4.23
N VAL A 102 -13.57 -7.16 -3.47
CA VAL A 102 -14.39 -6.82 -2.29
C VAL A 102 -15.85 -6.62 -2.66
N TYR A 103 -16.12 -5.85 -3.71
CA TYR A 103 -17.47 -5.48 -4.09
C TYR A 103 -18.21 -6.59 -4.89
N ASP A 104 -17.46 -7.40 -5.64
CA ASP A 104 -17.99 -8.54 -6.38
C ASP A 104 -18.15 -9.79 -5.51
N GLY A 105 -17.58 -9.81 -4.30
CA GLY A 105 -17.56 -10.98 -3.42
C GLY A 105 -16.82 -12.16 -4.03
N THR A 106 -15.70 -11.91 -4.71
CA THR A 106 -14.91 -12.92 -5.43
C THR A 106 -13.53 -13.12 -4.83
N GLY A 107 -12.77 -14.07 -5.34
CA GLY A 107 -11.38 -14.32 -4.97
C GLY A 107 -11.18 -14.46 -3.48
N GLY A 108 -10.31 -13.66 -2.90
CA GLY A 108 -10.00 -13.65 -1.46
C GLY A 108 -11.16 -13.17 -0.58
N PHE A 109 -12.22 -12.60 -1.17
CA PHE A 109 -13.41 -12.07 -0.46
C PHE A 109 -14.67 -12.88 -0.73
N LYS A 110 -14.56 -14.04 -1.41
CA LYS A 110 -15.67 -14.96 -1.57
C LYS A 110 -16.19 -15.36 -0.18
N ASP A 111 -17.51 -15.21 -0.01
CA ASP A 111 -18.22 -15.51 1.26
C ASP A 111 -17.76 -14.68 2.48
N TYR A 112 -16.85 -13.72 2.28
CA TYR A 112 -16.40 -12.82 3.34
C TYR A 112 -17.43 -11.71 3.58
N LYS A 113 -17.78 -11.52 4.85
CA LYS A 113 -18.65 -10.41 5.28
C LYS A 113 -17.88 -9.52 6.24
N ALA A 114 -17.69 -8.28 5.83
CA ALA A 114 -17.03 -7.31 6.70
C ALA A 114 -17.81 -7.10 8.00
N ALA A 115 -17.11 -7.07 9.13
CA ALA A 115 -17.72 -6.85 10.45
C ALA A 115 -18.26 -5.42 10.61
N LYS A 116 -17.69 -4.45 9.91
CA LYS A 116 -18.06 -3.02 10.00
C LYS A 116 -18.57 -2.46 8.68
N SER A 117 -17.68 -2.14 7.75
CA SER A 117 -18.08 -1.65 6.44
C SER A 117 -17.05 -1.98 5.37
N ASN A 118 -17.49 -1.96 4.11
CA ASN A 118 -16.57 -2.08 2.98
C ASN A 118 -15.67 -0.84 2.87
N LEU A 119 -14.52 -1.05 2.24
CA LEU A 119 -13.61 0.02 1.86
C LEU A 119 -14.24 0.89 0.76
N VAL A 120 -13.91 2.18 0.77
CA VAL A 120 -14.39 3.14 -0.23
C VAL A 120 -13.20 3.88 -0.84
N HIS A 121 -13.36 4.43 -2.05
CA HIS A 121 -12.29 5.22 -2.68
C HIS A 121 -11.83 6.35 -1.77
N THR A 122 -10.52 6.36 -1.44
CA THR A 122 -9.94 7.36 -0.53
C THR A 122 -8.66 7.96 -1.07
N TRP A 123 -7.61 7.16 -1.25
CA TRP A 123 -6.33 7.66 -1.74
C TRP A 123 -5.58 6.61 -2.54
N TYR A 124 -5.17 6.97 -3.75
CA TYR A 124 -4.30 6.20 -4.64
C TYR A 124 -2.95 6.91 -4.78
N ALA A 125 -1.88 6.14 -4.70
CA ALA A 125 -0.53 6.66 -4.54
C ALA A 125 0.39 6.37 -5.72
N TYR A 126 0.34 5.17 -6.29
CA TYR A 126 1.26 4.73 -7.33
C TYR A 126 0.75 3.53 -8.13
N PRO A 127 1.11 3.41 -9.41
CA PRO A 127 0.93 2.17 -10.15
C PRO A 127 2.03 1.17 -9.83
N MET A 128 1.73 -0.12 -9.99
CA MET A 128 2.73 -1.19 -10.12
C MET A 128 2.49 -1.91 -11.44
N GLU A 129 3.56 -2.07 -12.21
CA GLU A 129 3.54 -2.70 -13.53
C GLU A 129 4.07 -4.12 -13.41
N SER A 130 3.20 -5.13 -13.54
CA SER A 130 3.53 -6.56 -13.40
C SER A 130 3.94 -7.19 -14.72
N PHE A 131 4.98 -8.01 -14.70
CA PHE A 131 5.54 -8.71 -15.87
C PHE A 131 6.22 -10.03 -15.46
N MET A 132 6.67 -10.83 -16.44
CA MET A 132 7.32 -12.11 -16.20
C MET A 132 8.85 -12.00 -16.28
N ALA A 133 9.54 -12.73 -15.40
CA ALA A 133 10.98 -12.88 -15.43
C ALA A 133 11.37 -14.36 -15.28
N VAL A 134 12.51 -14.74 -15.88
CA VAL A 134 13.10 -16.08 -15.84
C VAL A 134 14.57 -16.00 -15.44
N HIS A 135 15.16 -17.12 -15.02
CA HIS A 135 16.60 -17.21 -14.89
C HIS A 135 17.27 -17.10 -16.28
N ALA A 136 18.38 -16.37 -16.38
CA ALA A 136 19.05 -16.07 -17.66
C ALA A 136 19.37 -17.30 -18.50
N SER A 137 19.78 -18.42 -17.88
CA SER A 137 20.07 -19.67 -18.61
C SER A 137 18.86 -20.28 -19.31
N LYS A 138 17.65 -19.89 -18.96
CA LYS A 138 16.39 -20.39 -19.53
C LYS A 138 15.73 -19.42 -20.49
N ALA A 139 16.25 -18.19 -20.63
CA ALA A 139 15.62 -17.13 -21.43
C ALA A 139 15.32 -17.54 -22.88
N GLY A 140 16.18 -18.37 -23.49
CA GLY A 140 15.97 -18.87 -24.84
C GLY A 140 14.72 -19.75 -25.01
N GLN A 141 14.17 -20.30 -23.94
CA GLN A 141 13.01 -21.20 -23.93
C GLN A 141 11.67 -20.48 -23.79
N PHE A 142 11.69 -19.18 -23.43
CA PHE A 142 10.50 -18.37 -23.17
C PHE A 142 10.50 -17.16 -24.11
N LYS A 143 9.59 -17.14 -25.07
CA LYS A 143 9.47 -16.09 -26.07
C LYS A 143 8.29 -15.15 -25.80
N SER A 144 7.31 -15.63 -25.03
CA SER A 144 6.11 -14.88 -24.67
C SER A 144 5.52 -15.42 -23.36
N TRP A 145 4.45 -14.79 -22.87
CA TRP A 145 3.78 -15.25 -21.65
C TRP A 145 3.06 -16.59 -21.82
N GLY A 146 2.69 -16.97 -23.05
CA GLY A 146 2.11 -18.28 -23.35
C GLY A 146 3.01 -19.44 -22.99
N ASP A 147 4.31 -19.26 -23.07
CA ASP A 147 5.29 -20.30 -22.73
C ASP A 147 5.29 -20.69 -21.26
N PHE A 148 4.65 -19.89 -20.38
CA PHE A 148 4.48 -20.20 -18.96
C PHE A 148 3.19 -20.97 -18.66
N SER A 149 2.28 -21.12 -19.62
CA SER A 149 1.01 -21.82 -19.42
C SER A 149 1.22 -23.24 -18.91
N GLY A 150 0.62 -23.58 -17.77
CA GLY A 150 0.71 -24.88 -17.12
C GLY A 150 2.07 -25.22 -16.48
N LYS A 151 3.04 -24.31 -16.55
CA LYS A 151 4.37 -24.52 -15.94
C LYS A 151 4.42 -23.97 -14.52
N PRO A 152 5.30 -24.50 -13.65
CA PRO A 152 5.44 -24.02 -12.27
C PRO A 152 6.05 -22.62 -12.22
N VAL A 153 5.27 -21.64 -11.80
CA VAL A 153 5.64 -20.21 -11.71
C VAL A 153 5.32 -19.68 -10.32
N PHE A 154 6.16 -18.83 -9.79
CA PHE A 154 5.87 -18.04 -8.60
C PHE A 154 5.22 -16.71 -9.03
N PHE A 155 3.93 -16.59 -8.79
CA PHE A 155 3.16 -15.39 -9.14
C PHE A 155 3.10 -14.35 -8.01
N THR A 156 4.11 -14.24 -7.16
CA THR A 156 4.13 -13.58 -5.84
C THR A 156 3.31 -14.36 -4.79
N PRO A 157 3.46 -14.11 -3.49
CA PRO A 157 2.67 -14.82 -2.49
C PRO A 157 1.16 -14.68 -2.74
N ALA A 158 0.42 -15.76 -2.55
CA ALA A 158 -1.04 -15.73 -2.68
C ALA A 158 -1.65 -14.66 -1.75
N GLY A 159 -2.59 -13.88 -2.27
CA GLY A 159 -3.18 -12.73 -1.56
C GLY A 159 -2.45 -11.40 -1.79
N TYR A 160 -1.32 -11.40 -2.49
CA TYR A 160 -0.74 -10.15 -3.03
C TYR A 160 -1.53 -9.70 -4.26
N MET A 161 -1.63 -8.39 -4.47
CA MET A 161 -2.37 -7.88 -5.62
C MET A 161 -1.69 -8.18 -6.96
N ASN A 162 -0.37 -8.31 -6.99
CA ASN A 162 0.34 -8.76 -8.19
C ASN A 162 0.05 -10.24 -8.54
N TRP A 163 -0.15 -11.12 -7.54
CA TRP A 163 -0.64 -12.47 -7.75
C TRP A 163 -2.04 -12.46 -8.39
N LEU A 164 -2.95 -11.66 -7.85
CA LEU A 164 -4.29 -11.48 -8.39
C LEU A 164 -4.26 -10.91 -9.82
N ASN A 165 -3.38 -9.92 -10.06
CA ASN A 165 -3.19 -9.34 -11.38
C ASN A 165 -2.82 -10.41 -12.42
N PHE A 166 -1.85 -11.28 -12.09
CA PHE A 166 -1.46 -12.35 -13.02
C PHE A 166 -2.49 -13.47 -13.16
N MET A 167 -3.29 -13.74 -12.15
CA MET A 167 -4.46 -14.63 -12.30
C MET A 167 -5.42 -14.10 -13.36
N ARG A 168 -5.80 -12.82 -13.30
CA ARG A 168 -6.69 -12.22 -14.30
C ARG A 168 -6.06 -12.14 -15.69
N ILE A 169 -4.75 -11.85 -15.78
CA ILE A 169 -3.99 -11.85 -17.03
C ILE A 169 -4.02 -13.24 -17.67
N PHE A 170 -3.66 -14.29 -16.94
CA PHE A 170 -3.65 -15.66 -17.46
C PHE A 170 -5.07 -16.12 -17.87
N LYS A 171 -6.08 -15.74 -17.10
CA LYS A 171 -7.49 -15.99 -17.46
C LYS A 171 -7.87 -15.30 -18.76
N ALA A 172 -7.52 -14.02 -18.95
CA ALA A 172 -7.82 -13.27 -20.17
C ALA A 172 -7.12 -13.85 -21.40
N LEU A 173 -5.89 -14.36 -21.23
CA LEU A 173 -5.12 -14.99 -22.29
C LEU A 173 -5.52 -16.45 -22.56
N GLY A 174 -6.33 -17.06 -21.68
CA GLY A 174 -6.74 -18.48 -21.78
C GLY A 174 -5.65 -19.46 -21.36
N TYR A 175 -4.72 -19.03 -20.48
CA TYR A 175 -3.58 -19.84 -20.03
C TYR A 175 -3.88 -20.57 -18.74
N GLN A 176 -3.21 -21.73 -18.54
CA GLN A 176 -3.30 -22.51 -17.31
C GLN A 176 -2.42 -21.87 -16.23
N PHE A 177 -3.03 -21.52 -15.12
CA PHE A 177 -2.35 -20.95 -13.95
C PHE A 177 -1.83 -22.09 -13.05
N LYS A 178 -0.51 -22.24 -12.96
CA LYS A 178 0.14 -23.19 -12.06
C LYS A 178 1.09 -22.46 -11.12
N HIS A 179 0.54 -22.03 -9.99
CA HIS A 179 1.28 -21.31 -8.96
C HIS A 179 2.08 -22.27 -8.06
N VAL A 180 3.32 -21.89 -7.75
CA VAL A 180 4.15 -22.51 -6.71
C VAL A 180 4.27 -21.53 -5.56
N GLN A 181 3.67 -21.85 -4.43
CA GLN A 181 3.73 -21.02 -3.24
C GLN A 181 5.07 -21.19 -2.54
N ILE A 182 5.86 -20.10 -2.52
CA ILE A 182 7.13 -19.99 -1.77
C ILE A 182 7.18 -18.63 -1.07
N GLY A 183 8.13 -18.46 -0.14
CA GLY A 183 8.45 -17.14 0.40
C GLY A 183 9.23 -16.30 -0.60
N THR A 184 9.12 -14.97 -0.50
CA THR A 184 9.83 -14.05 -1.39
C THR A 184 11.35 -14.16 -1.25
N GLU A 185 11.84 -14.52 -0.06
CA GLU A 185 13.27 -14.79 0.24
C GLU A 185 13.84 -16.00 -0.50
N SER A 186 13.00 -16.97 -0.86
CA SER A 186 13.39 -18.19 -1.59
C SER A 186 13.35 -18.03 -3.10
N GLN A 187 12.88 -16.91 -3.63
CA GLN A 187 12.61 -16.71 -5.06
C GLN A 187 13.87 -16.86 -5.93
N ALA A 188 15.00 -16.27 -5.52
CA ALA A 188 16.25 -16.34 -6.27
C ALA A 188 16.73 -17.81 -6.41
N ASP A 189 16.72 -18.56 -5.31
CA ASP A 189 17.16 -19.95 -5.27
C ASP A 189 16.22 -20.86 -6.08
N ALA A 190 14.90 -20.61 -6.01
CA ALA A 190 13.90 -21.35 -6.77
C ALA A 190 14.02 -21.12 -8.29
N LEU A 191 14.36 -19.90 -8.73
CA LEU A 191 14.67 -19.61 -10.14
C LEU A 191 15.96 -20.31 -10.58
N GLN A 192 17.02 -20.25 -9.77
CA GLN A 192 18.31 -20.84 -10.07
C GLN A 192 18.26 -22.37 -10.14
N SER A 193 17.61 -23.01 -9.17
CA SER A 193 17.44 -24.47 -9.14
C SER A 193 16.47 -25.00 -10.20
N GLY A 194 15.58 -24.15 -10.72
CA GLY A 194 14.51 -24.52 -11.63
C GLY A 194 13.29 -25.14 -10.95
N THR A 195 13.16 -25.00 -9.63
CA THR A 195 11.93 -25.32 -8.88
C THR A 195 10.74 -24.53 -9.46
N ILE A 196 10.98 -23.29 -9.88
CA ILE A 196 10.09 -22.49 -10.71
C ILE A 196 10.77 -22.14 -12.03
N VAL A 197 10.00 -22.11 -13.12
CA VAL A 197 10.55 -21.74 -14.44
C VAL A 197 10.55 -20.22 -14.64
N GLY A 198 9.76 -19.50 -13.87
CA GLY A 198 9.66 -18.04 -13.91
C GLY A 198 8.98 -17.50 -12.68
N ALA A 199 9.06 -16.19 -12.52
CA ALA A 199 8.42 -15.46 -11.45
C ALA A 199 7.79 -14.16 -11.98
N VAL A 200 6.71 -13.72 -11.34
CA VAL A 200 6.13 -12.40 -11.58
C VAL A 200 6.98 -11.35 -10.91
N ALA A 201 7.55 -10.49 -11.71
CA ALA A 201 8.19 -9.25 -11.29
C ALA A 201 7.24 -8.06 -11.45
N TYR A 202 7.55 -6.98 -10.76
CA TYR A 202 6.86 -5.71 -10.95
C TYR A 202 7.76 -4.53 -10.64
N THR A 203 7.52 -3.45 -11.36
CA THR A 203 8.04 -2.13 -11.01
C THR A 203 6.98 -1.33 -10.28
N THR A 204 7.41 -0.33 -9.53
CA THR A 204 6.55 0.71 -8.98
C THR A 204 6.85 2.00 -9.71
N ALA A 205 5.84 2.58 -10.34
CA ALA A 205 5.94 3.81 -11.14
C ALA A 205 7.04 3.74 -12.22
N GLY A 206 7.27 2.56 -12.79
CA GLY A 206 8.25 2.32 -13.84
C GLY A 206 9.72 2.48 -13.42
N SER A 207 10.02 2.60 -12.12
CA SER A 207 11.37 3.00 -11.69
C SER A 207 11.91 2.30 -10.45
N SER A 208 11.06 1.66 -9.64
CA SER A 208 11.47 1.03 -8.40
C SER A 208 11.12 -0.45 -8.37
N LEU A 209 11.99 -1.27 -7.77
CA LEU A 209 11.72 -2.68 -7.46
C LEU A 209 11.41 -2.83 -5.96
N ALA A 210 10.57 -3.83 -5.61
CA ALA A 210 10.45 -4.27 -4.22
C ALA A 210 11.81 -4.80 -3.71
N SER A 211 12.05 -4.73 -2.40
CA SER A 211 13.33 -5.12 -1.79
C SER A 211 13.74 -6.55 -2.15
N TYR A 212 12.81 -7.50 -2.10
CA TYR A 212 13.09 -8.90 -2.45
C TYR A 212 13.38 -9.11 -3.96
N TRP A 213 12.83 -8.26 -4.85
CA TRP A 213 13.19 -8.28 -6.27
C TRP A 213 14.58 -7.69 -6.50
N ARG A 214 14.94 -6.64 -5.75
CA ARG A 214 16.32 -6.11 -5.76
C ARG A 214 17.32 -7.15 -5.27
N GLU A 215 16.98 -7.88 -4.21
CA GLU A 215 17.79 -9.00 -3.73
C GLU A 215 17.89 -10.12 -4.76
N THR A 216 16.78 -10.49 -5.41
CA THR A 216 16.78 -11.50 -6.48
C THR A 216 17.72 -11.11 -7.62
N GLU A 217 17.66 -9.84 -8.08
CA GLU A 217 18.54 -9.31 -9.13
C GLU A 217 20.05 -9.41 -8.74
N LEU A 218 20.35 -9.19 -7.47
CA LEU A 218 21.75 -9.26 -6.99
C LEU A 218 22.25 -10.72 -6.90
N ARG A 219 21.39 -11.64 -6.47
CA ARG A 219 21.73 -13.05 -6.21
C ARG A 219 21.72 -13.92 -7.45
N THR A 220 20.94 -13.58 -8.47
CA THR A 220 20.83 -14.39 -9.69
C THR A 220 20.60 -13.54 -10.93
N ASP A 221 21.07 -14.05 -12.08
CA ASP A 221 20.86 -13.35 -13.34
C ASP A 221 19.47 -13.68 -13.89
N ILE A 222 18.70 -12.64 -14.13
CA ILE A 222 17.32 -12.74 -14.63
C ILE A 222 17.19 -12.09 -16.01
N LYS A 223 16.22 -12.57 -16.79
CA LYS A 223 15.78 -11.95 -18.04
C LYS A 223 14.28 -11.75 -18.00
N VAL A 224 13.83 -10.61 -18.51
CA VAL A 224 12.40 -10.30 -18.65
C VAL A 224 11.85 -10.96 -19.91
N VAL A 225 10.66 -11.49 -19.82
CA VAL A 225 9.89 -12.01 -20.96
C VAL A 225 8.68 -11.11 -21.18
N ASN A 226 8.64 -10.42 -22.30
CA ASN A 226 7.50 -9.60 -22.70
C ASN A 226 6.37 -10.46 -23.30
N PRO A 227 5.11 -10.00 -23.24
CA PRO A 227 4.03 -10.63 -24.00
C PRO A 227 4.26 -10.44 -25.51
N SER A 228 3.79 -11.40 -26.31
CA SER A 228 3.79 -11.29 -27.77
C SER A 228 2.81 -10.20 -28.25
N PRO A 229 2.92 -9.71 -29.49
CA PRO A 229 1.96 -8.75 -30.05
C PRO A 229 0.51 -9.21 -30.02
N ASP A 230 0.26 -10.51 -30.18
CA ASP A 230 -1.10 -11.07 -30.12
C ASP A 230 -1.62 -11.17 -28.68
N GLU A 231 -0.74 -11.46 -27.71
CA GLU A 231 -1.09 -11.38 -26.30
C GLU A 231 -1.42 -9.94 -25.90
N VAL A 232 -0.65 -8.95 -26.36
CA VAL A 232 -0.93 -7.53 -26.13
C VAL A 232 -2.31 -7.15 -26.65
N LYS A 233 -2.68 -7.56 -27.88
CA LYS A 233 -4.02 -7.31 -28.41
C LYS A 233 -5.14 -7.90 -27.53
N LYS A 234 -4.96 -9.16 -27.06
CA LYS A 234 -5.92 -9.81 -26.16
C LYS A 234 -6.01 -9.09 -24.81
N LEU A 235 -4.89 -8.66 -24.26
CA LEU A 235 -4.85 -7.90 -23.02
C LEU A 235 -5.58 -6.56 -23.16
N ILE A 236 -5.35 -5.81 -24.23
CA ILE A 236 -6.06 -4.56 -24.52
C ILE A 236 -7.58 -4.80 -24.61
N ALA A 237 -7.99 -5.86 -25.31
CA ALA A 237 -9.41 -6.22 -25.47
C ALA A 237 -10.07 -6.63 -24.12
N ALA A 238 -9.26 -7.02 -23.12
CA ALA A 238 -9.70 -7.39 -21.78
C ALA A 238 -9.52 -6.26 -20.74
N ASP A 239 -9.28 -5.01 -21.16
CA ASP A 239 -9.00 -3.85 -20.30
C ASP A 239 -7.74 -4.05 -19.42
N LEU A 240 -6.79 -4.82 -19.90
CA LEU A 240 -5.50 -5.12 -19.26
C LEU A 240 -4.31 -4.58 -20.08
N ALA A 241 -4.46 -3.42 -20.69
CA ALA A 241 -3.46 -2.85 -21.58
C ALA A 241 -2.10 -2.73 -20.87
N PRO A 242 -1.01 -3.35 -21.41
CA PRO A 242 0.32 -3.15 -20.88
C PRO A 242 0.80 -1.71 -21.09
N VAL A 243 1.65 -1.24 -20.19
CA VAL A 243 2.38 0.01 -20.32
C VAL A 243 3.87 -0.27 -20.51
N GLU A 244 4.56 0.65 -21.17
CA GLU A 244 6.00 0.58 -21.38
C GLU A 244 6.76 1.08 -20.15
N VAL A 245 7.75 0.30 -19.72
CA VAL A 245 8.68 0.63 -18.64
C VAL A 245 10.10 0.54 -19.18
N ASP A 246 10.89 1.59 -18.98
CA ASP A 246 12.31 1.59 -19.27
C ASP A 246 13.04 0.69 -18.25
N ALA A 247 13.55 -0.45 -18.74
CA ALA A 247 14.22 -1.44 -17.89
C ALA A 247 15.42 -0.86 -17.14
N THR A 248 16.13 0.10 -17.73
CA THR A 248 17.34 0.70 -17.15
C THR A 248 17.06 1.61 -15.95
N LYS A 249 15.82 2.06 -15.78
CA LYS A 249 15.40 2.84 -14.60
C LYS A 249 15.08 1.98 -13.40
N ALA A 250 14.67 0.73 -13.61
CA ALA A 250 14.25 -0.18 -12.56
C ALA A 250 15.36 -1.16 -12.16
N PHE A 251 16.06 -1.73 -13.14
CA PHE A 251 17.09 -2.74 -12.94
C PHE A 251 18.50 -2.16 -13.04
N SER A 252 19.41 -2.68 -12.24
CA SER A 252 20.84 -2.35 -12.27
C SER A 252 21.62 -3.21 -13.26
N LYS A 253 21.08 -4.40 -13.58
CA LYS A 253 21.67 -5.35 -14.55
C LYS A 253 20.88 -5.37 -15.85
N ASP A 254 21.51 -5.84 -16.93
CA ASP A 254 20.82 -6.13 -18.18
C ASP A 254 19.81 -7.28 -18.02
N VAL A 255 18.54 -7.00 -18.22
CA VAL A 255 17.45 -7.96 -18.16
C VAL A 255 17.00 -8.48 -19.53
N GLY A 256 17.80 -8.26 -20.58
CA GLY A 256 17.58 -8.79 -21.92
C GLY A 256 16.61 -7.99 -22.79
N VAL A 257 15.99 -6.95 -22.24
CA VAL A 257 15.09 -6.03 -22.96
C VAL A 257 15.35 -4.60 -22.53
N LYS A 258 15.20 -3.64 -23.44
CA LYS A 258 15.26 -2.20 -23.11
C LYS A 258 13.91 -1.70 -22.58
N THR A 259 12.84 -2.19 -23.16
CA THR A 259 11.46 -1.85 -22.78
C THR A 259 10.76 -3.09 -22.23
N ILE A 260 10.21 -2.96 -21.03
CA ILE A 260 9.36 -3.96 -20.39
C ILE A 260 7.90 -3.59 -20.67
N LEU A 261 7.10 -4.57 -21.04
CA LEU A 261 5.65 -4.42 -21.16
C LEU A 261 5.01 -4.99 -19.90
N GLY A 262 4.61 -4.11 -18.98
CA GLY A 262 4.01 -4.47 -17.69
C GLY A 262 2.53 -4.13 -17.65
N VAL A 263 1.69 -5.00 -17.08
CA VAL A 263 0.26 -4.72 -16.87
C VAL A 263 0.10 -3.99 -15.54
N PRO A 264 -0.37 -2.72 -15.56
CA PRO A 264 -0.46 -1.91 -14.36
C PRO A 264 -1.64 -2.32 -13.49
N ILE A 265 -1.48 -2.15 -12.18
CA ILE A 265 -2.53 -2.04 -11.16
C ILE A 265 -2.26 -0.80 -10.32
N LEU A 266 -3.31 -0.14 -9.87
CA LEU A 266 -3.19 1.10 -9.12
C LEU A 266 -3.32 0.84 -7.62
N PHE A 267 -2.24 1.06 -6.89
CA PHE A 267 -2.19 0.92 -5.45
C PHE A 267 -2.54 2.19 -4.70
N GLY A 268 -3.13 2.00 -3.55
CA GLY A 268 -3.50 3.06 -2.64
C GLY A 268 -3.74 2.58 -1.22
N TYR A 269 -4.30 3.48 -0.43
CA TYR A 269 -4.69 3.23 0.94
C TYR A 269 -6.10 3.76 1.13
N ASN A 270 -7.03 2.83 1.27
CA ASN A 270 -8.43 3.17 1.38
C ASN A 270 -8.93 2.95 2.81
N VAL A 271 -9.97 3.65 3.18
CA VAL A 271 -10.59 3.57 4.51
C VAL A 271 -12.03 3.09 4.39
N ARG A 272 -12.64 2.75 5.52
CA ARG A 272 -14.08 2.52 5.60
C ARG A 272 -14.85 3.84 5.47
N ALA A 273 -16.10 3.74 5.08
CA ALA A 273 -16.99 4.90 4.92
C ALA A 273 -17.22 5.70 6.23
N ASP A 274 -17.02 5.07 7.41
CA ASP A 274 -17.22 5.67 8.73
C ASP A 274 -16.00 6.47 9.25
N MET A 275 -14.89 6.49 8.52
CA MET A 275 -13.76 7.36 8.85
C MET A 275 -14.21 8.84 8.80
N PRO A 276 -13.84 9.69 9.79
CA PRO A 276 -14.27 11.08 9.77
C PRO A 276 -13.86 11.84 8.50
N GLU A 277 -14.80 12.60 7.91
CA GLU A 277 -14.58 13.36 6.67
C GLU A 277 -13.38 14.30 6.78
N ASP A 278 -13.27 15.03 7.90
CA ASP A 278 -12.20 16.01 8.13
C ASP A 278 -10.81 15.36 8.25
N VAL A 279 -10.71 14.17 8.83
CA VAL A 279 -9.44 13.42 8.92
C VAL A 279 -8.94 13.03 7.53
N VAL A 280 -9.80 12.42 6.70
CA VAL A 280 -9.44 12.05 5.33
C VAL A 280 -9.14 13.28 4.48
N TYR A 281 -9.91 14.34 4.63
CA TYR A 281 -9.66 15.59 3.90
C TYR A 281 -8.33 16.24 4.30
N LYS A 282 -7.98 16.29 5.61
CA LYS A 282 -6.68 16.77 6.10
C LYS A 282 -5.53 15.89 5.56
N MET A 283 -5.69 14.58 5.58
CA MET A 283 -4.73 13.63 5.03
C MET A 283 -4.43 13.91 3.54
N LEU A 284 -5.46 14.01 2.71
CA LEU A 284 -5.30 14.26 1.28
C LEU A 284 -4.62 15.59 0.99
N ASN A 285 -4.99 16.64 1.73
CA ASN A 285 -4.34 17.96 1.59
C ASN A 285 -2.88 17.95 2.01
N ALA A 286 -2.52 17.23 3.08
CA ALA A 286 -1.13 17.08 3.51
C ALA A 286 -0.30 16.38 2.43
N PHE A 287 -0.78 15.22 1.94
CA PHE A 287 -0.10 14.48 0.88
C PHE A 287 0.00 15.28 -0.42
N TYR A 288 -1.04 16.05 -0.76
CA TYR A 288 -1.01 16.95 -1.92
C TYR A 288 0.03 18.06 -1.76
N LYS A 289 0.11 18.70 -0.58
CA LYS A 289 1.10 19.75 -0.30
C LYS A 289 2.54 19.21 -0.34
N ASP A 290 2.76 18.05 0.24
CA ASP A 290 4.09 17.46 0.40
C ASP A 290 4.51 16.56 -0.77
N ARG A 291 3.69 16.41 -1.80
CA ARG A 291 3.89 15.47 -2.92
C ARG A 291 5.27 15.56 -3.58
N ASP A 292 5.80 16.79 -3.77
CA ASP A 292 7.09 16.99 -4.41
C ASP A 292 8.26 16.59 -3.49
N SER A 293 8.12 16.81 -2.18
CA SER A 293 9.07 16.38 -1.17
C SER A 293 9.06 14.85 -1.05
N LEU A 294 7.89 14.25 -1.01
CA LEU A 294 7.70 12.81 -0.96
C LEU A 294 8.30 12.10 -2.18
N ALA A 295 8.12 12.67 -3.38
CA ALA A 295 8.67 12.10 -4.61
C ALA A 295 10.21 12.13 -4.66
N LYS A 296 10.85 13.07 -3.96
CA LYS A 296 12.33 13.12 -3.84
C LYS A 296 12.88 11.98 -2.99
N THR A 297 12.14 11.56 -1.95
CA THR A 297 12.55 10.47 -1.06
C THR A 297 12.12 9.11 -1.56
N THR A 298 11.02 9.05 -2.33
CA THR A 298 10.39 7.82 -2.79
C THR A 298 10.01 7.95 -4.27
N PRO A 299 10.83 7.45 -5.21
CA PRO A 299 10.58 7.59 -6.65
C PRO A 299 9.20 7.08 -7.11
N GLY A 300 8.64 6.09 -6.42
CA GLY A 300 7.29 5.58 -6.68
C GLY A 300 6.19 6.62 -6.55
N PHE A 301 6.42 7.71 -5.83
CA PHE A 301 5.49 8.85 -5.75
C PHE A 301 5.60 9.83 -6.93
N GLY A 302 6.54 9.62 -7.85
CA GLY A 302 6.70 10.50 -9.00
C GLY A 302 5.42 10.74 -9.82
N PRO A 303 4.61 9.72 -10.18
CA PRO A 303 3.33 9.92 -10.85
C PRO A 303 2.35 10.76 -10.03
N MET A 304 2.23 10.49 -8.71
CA MET A 304 1.39 11.25 -7.79
C MET A 304 1.84 12.72 -7.69
N ALA A 305 3.12 12.99 -7.64
CA ALA A 305 3.65 14.36 -7.59
C ALA A 305 3.33 15.13 -8.87
N ARG A 306 3.40 14.48 -10.04
CA ARG A 306 3.07 15.11 -11.32
C ARG A 306 1.58 15.40 -11.48
N ASP A 307 0.74 14.47 -11.05
CA ASP A 307 -0.72 14.59 -11.18
C ASP A 307 -1.43 13.88 -10.03
N PHE A 308 -1.47 14.53 -8.87
CA PHE A 308 -2.12 14.02 -7.68
C PHE A 308 -3.62 13.79 -7.90
N VAL A 309 -4.29 14.77 -8.50
CA VAL A 309 -5.74 14.71 -8.74
C VAL A 309 -6.06 13.62 -9.74
N GLY A 310 -5.38 13.57 -10.88
CA GLY A 310 -5.57 12.54 -11.89
C GLY A 310 -5.33 11.12 -11.35
N MET A 311 -4.40 10.94 -10.42
CA MET A 311 -4.19 9.66 -9.76
C MET A 311 -5.44 9.19 -9.00
N GLN A 312 -6.12 10.09 -8.27
CA GLN A 312 -7.38 9.77 -7.58
C GLN A 312 -8.49 9.46 -8.58
N LEU A 313 -8.59 10.25 -9.66
CA LEU A 313 -9.57 10.03 -10.72
C LEU A 313 -9.39 8.67 -11.40
N ASN A 314 -8.15 8.24 -11.63
CA ASN A 314 -7.84 6.94 -12.22
C ASN A 314 -8.30 5.79 -11.32
N GLY A 315 -8.09 5.89 -10.00
CA GLY A 315 -8.60 4.91 -9.05
C GLY A 315 -10.12 4.79 -9.04
N ILE A 316 -10.82 5.92 -9.06
CA ILE A 316 -12.28 5.94 -9.13
C ILE A 316 -12.78 5.36 -10.46
N LYS A 317 -12.15 5.73 -11.59
CA LYS A 317 -12.51 5.23 -12.92
C LYS A 317 -12.32 3.71 -13.07
N ALA A 318 -11.33 3.14 -12.40
CA ALA A 318 -11.10 1.70 -12.40
C ALA A 318 -12.28 0.92 -11.77
N ASN A 319 -12.99 1.53 -10.83
CA ASN A 319 -14.13 0.93 -10.13
C ASN A 319 -15.25 1.96 -9.89
N PRO A 320 -15.93 2.46 -10.93
CA PRO A 320 -16.82 3.62 -10.84
C PRO A 320 -18.08 3.40 -10.00
N ASN A 321 -18.43 2.16 -9.70
CA ASN A 321 -19.58 1.79 -8.88
C ASN A 321 -19.26 1.80 -7.37
N ILE A 322 -17.98 1.84 -6.99
CA ILE A 322 -17.55 1.92 -5.59
C ILE A 322 -17.77 3.35 -5.09
N PRO A 323 -18.36 3.53 -3.90
CA PRO A 323 -18.56 4.87 -3.36
C PRO A 323 -17.22 5.58 -3.05
N VAL A 324 -17.25 6.89 -3.13
CA VAL A 324 -16.12 7.77 -2.81
C VAL A 324 -16.27 8.28 -1.37
N HIS A 325 -15.20 8.28 -0.59
CA HIS A 325 -15.20 8.83 0.76
C HIS A 325 -15.53 10.33 0.75
N ALA A 326 -16.30 10.80 1.73
CA ALA A 326 -16.74 12.20 1.80
C ALA A 326 -15.55 13.18 1.79
N GLY A 327 -14.44 12.86 2.48
CA GLY A 327 -13.22 13.67 2.48
C GLY A 327 -12.55 13.76 1.11
N LEU A 328 -12.51 12.65 0.33
CA LEU A 328 -12.00 12.68 -1.04
C LEU A 328 -12.95 13.46 -1.96
N ALA A 329 -14.27 13.29 -1.80
CA ALA A 329 -15.25 14.05 -2.58
C ALA A 329 -15.11 15.56 -2.36
N LYS A 330 -14.89 15.99 -1.10
CA LYS A 330 -14.62 17.39 -0.76
C LYS A 330 -13.35 17.90 -1.44
N PHE A 331 -12.25 17.15 -1.32
CA PHE A 331 -10.98 17.46 -1.97
C PHE A 331 -11.13 17.61 -3.49
N LEU A 332 -11.80 16.67 -4.16
CA LEU A 332 -12.02 16.71 -5.62
C LEU A 332 -12.89 17.88 -6.06
N LYS A 333 -13.90 18.27 -5.26
CA LYS A 333 -14.74 19.46 -5.54
C LYS A 333 -13.92 20.74 -5.50
N GLU A 334 -13.04 20.91 -4.54
CA GLU A 334 -12.15 22.08 -4.44
C GLU A 334 -11.20 22.17 -5.63
N HIS A 335 -10.75 21.01 -6.14
CA HIS A 335 -9.91 20.91 -7.34
C HIS A 335 -10.71 20.90 -8.66
N LYS A 336 -12.04 21.14 -8.63
CA LYS A 336 -12.94 21.16 -9.81
C LYS A 336 -12.88 19.86 -10.63
N ALA A 337 -12.65 18.74 -9.95
CA ALA A 337 -12.46 17.42 -10.54
C ALA A 337 -13.55 16.40 -10.14
N TRP A 338 -14.55 16.84 -9.36
CA TRP A 338 -15.69 16.00 -8.96
C TRP A 338 -16.63 15.75 -10.13
N ASN A 339 -17.15 14.50 -10.19
CA ASN A 339 -18.22 14.15 -11.12
C ASN A 339 -19.48 13.74 -10.34
N ASP A 340 -20.60 14.44 -10.59
CA ASP A 340 -21.87 14.24 -9.87
C ASP A 340 -22.51 12.86 -10.09
N LYS A 341 -22.01 12.06 -11.05
CA LYS A 341 -22.42 10.66 -11.22
C LYS A 341 -21.83 9.73 -10.16
N TRP A 342 -20.79 10.14 -9.46
CA TRP A 342 -20.18 9.31 -8.41
C TRP A 342 -20.98 9.40 -7.12
N LYS A 343 -21.03 8.27 -6.39
CA LYS A 343 -21.73 8.19 -5.10
C LYS A 343 -20.77 8.56 -3.97
N ILE A 344 -21.20 9.40 -3.05
CA ILE A 344 -20.50 9.65 -1.80
C ILE A 344 -20.94 8.58 -0.80
N ALA A 345 -19.98 7.95 -0.10
CA ALA A 345 -20.27 6.97 0.92
C ALA A 345 -21.07 7.58 2.09
N GLY A 346 -22.08 6.86 2.58
CA GLY A 346 -22.89 7.32 3.71
C GLY A 346 -23.92 8.42 3.40
N ARG A 347 -24.11 8.77 2.14
CA ARG A 347 -25.13 9.77 1.70
C ARG A 347 -26.10 9.18 0.74
#